data_212ead24dc5a8c027cf956269882d9bc
#
_entry.id   212ead24dc5a8c027cf956269882d9bc
#
_cell.length_a   1.000
_cell.length_b   1.000
_cell.length_c   1.000
_cell.angle_alpha   90.00
_cell.angle_beta   90.00
_cell.angle_gamma   90.00
#
_symmetry.space_group_name_H-M   'P 1'
#
loop_
_entity.id
_entity.type
_entity.pdbx_description
1 polymer ?
#
loop_
_entity_poly.entity_id
_entity_poly.type
_entity_poly.pdbx_seq_one_letter_code
_entity_poly.pdbx_strand_id
1 'polypeptide(L)'
;MSDDFKINDATYSGTKEVDQNLKFDTNLLQDWMHEYIPNCESISSVEQFKGGQSNPTYKILTKTGAYVLRRKPPGKLLPKAHAVDREYKVISALEETDVPVPKTFGLCDDHDVVGTPFFMMEFVEGKVFWDHLLPSCSKTERAQIYRDKNRVIAALHGVDYSSVGLAVSYTHLTLPTRLPV
;
A
#
# COMPACT_ATOMS: atom_id res chain seq x y z
N MET A 1 -18.36 22.62 24.29
CA MET A 1 -17.99 22.98 22.93
C MET A 1 -17.15 21.84 22.40
N SER A 2 -17.78 20.89 21.74
CA SER A 2 -17.12 19.78 21.05
C SER A 2 -16.89 20.25 19.61
N ASP A 3 -15.68 20.67 19.29
CA ASP A 3 -15.27 20.81 17.90
C ASP A 3 -15.35 19.41 17.29
N ASP A 4 -16.40 19.18 16.52
CA ASP A 4 -16.56 18.01 15.69
C ASP A 4 -15.40 17.99 14.67
N PHE A 5 -14.39 17.20 14.97
CA PHE A 5 -13.28 16.90 14.05
C PHE A 5 -13.85 16.06 12.91
N LYS A 6 -14.57 16.70 11.99
CA LYS A 6 -15.05 16.05 10.77
C LYS A 6 -13.85 15.77 9.87
N ILE A 7 -13.43 14.52 9.83
CA ILE A 7 -12.46 14.06 8.83
C ILE A 7 -13.10 14.30 7.45
N ASN A 8 -12.53 15.24 6.70
CA ASN A 8 -12.98 15.51 5.35
C ASN A 8 -12.37 14.47 4.41
N ASP A 9 -13.16 13.49 3.98
CA ASP A 9 -12.75 12.44 3.04
C ASP A 9 -12.03 13.01 1.81
N ALA A 10 -12.44 14.17 1.30
CA ALA A 10 -11.84 14.80 0.13
C ALA A 10 -10.39 15.26 0.35
N THR A 11 -9.99 15.50 1.60
CA THR A 11 -8.61 15.94 1.93
C THR A 11 -7.61 14.81 1.79
N TYR A 12 -8.00 13.57 2.10
CA TYR A 12 -7.11 12.41 2.15
C TYR A 12 -7.38 11.39 1.05
N SER A 13 -8.52 11.48 0.35
CA SER A 13 -8.89 10.58 -0.74
C SER A 13 -8.48 11.13 -2.10
N GLY A 14 -8.23 10.21 -3.04
CA GLY A 14 -7.87 10.53 -4.42
C GLY A 14 -6.39 10.85 -4.60
N THR A 15 -6.10 11.44 -5.74
CA THR A 15 -4.74 11.77 -6.18
C THR A 15 -4.54 13.28 -6.34
N LYS A 16 -3.31 13.68 -6.49
CA LYS A 16 -2.86 15.05 -6.78
C LYS A 16 -1.67 14.99 -7.74
N GLU A 17 -1.26 16.14 -8.24
CA GLU A 17 0.03 16.26 -8.94
C GLU A 17 1.19 15.86 -8.02
N VAL A 18 2.21 15.23 -8.59
CA VAL A 18 3.40 14.80 -7.84
C VAL A 18 4.14 16.01 -7.27
N ASP A 19 4.39 15.99 -5.97
CA ASP A 19 5.16 17.04 -5.29
C ASP A 19 6.55 17.18 -5.93
N GLN A 20 7.04 18.41 -6.09
CA GLN A 20 8.27 18.70 -6.85
C GLN A 20 9.51 17.94 -6.33
N ASN A 21 9.65 17.81 -5.01
CA ASN A 21 10.74 17.07 -4.36
C ASN A 21 10.58 15.53 -4.41
N LEU A 22 9.47 15.05 -4.95
CA LEU A 22 9.13 13.64 -5.08
C LEU A 22 9.03 13.19 -6.54
N LYS A 23 9.31 14.07 -7.51
CA LYS A 23 9.37 13.71 -8.93
C LYS A 23 10.55 12.79 -9.22
N PHE A 24 10.40 11.96 -10.23
CA PHE A 24 11.41 11.02 -10.74
C PHE A 24 11.30 10.89 -12.26
N ASP A 25 12.32 10.33 -12.89
CA ASP A 25 12.31 10.08 -14.33
C ASP A 25 11.37 8.90 -14.65
N THR A 26 10.39 9.14 -15.51
CA THR A 26 9.42 8.13 -15.92
C THR A 26 9.95 7.19 -17.02
N ASN A 27 11.02 7.54 -17.71
CA ASN A 27 11.58 6.69 -18.77
C ASN A 27 12.21 5.43 -18.18
N LEU A 28 13.05 5.59 -17.13
CA LEU A 28 13.67 4.45 -16.44
C LEU A 28 12.63 3.57 -15.74
N LEU A 29 11.57 4.19 -15.18
CA LEU A 29 10.46 3.43 -14.64
C LEU A 29 9.72 2.67 -15.74
N GLN A 30 9.52 3.27 -16.91
CA GLN A 30 8.88 2.63 -18.06
C GLN A 30 9.65 1.36 -18.50
N ASP A 31 10.98 1.45 -18.59
CA ASP A 31 11.82 0.33 -18.98
C ASP A 31 11.70 -0.81 -17.97
N TRP A 32 11.75 -0.48 -16.67
CA TRP A 32 11.51 -1.45 -15.61
C TRP A 32 10.11 -2.08 -15.70
N MET A 33 9.06 -1.29 -15.95
CA MET A 33 7.69 -1.80 -16.08
C MET A 33 7.54 -2.76 -17.26
N HIS A 34 8.21 -2.49 -18.39
CA HIS A 34 8.18 -3.38 -19.56
C HIS A 34 8.81 -4.76 -19.26
N GLU A 35 9.82 -4.80 -18.39
CA GLU A 35 10.48 -6.04 -18.00
C GLU A 35 9.60 -6.88 -17.05
N TYR A 36 8.96 -6.24 -16.06
CA TYR A 36 8.30 -6.92 -14.96
C TYR A 36 6.79 -7.05 -15.11
N ILE A 37 6.16 -6.26 -15.97
CA ILE A 37 4.70 -6.27 -16.16
C ILE A 37 4.36 -6.69 -17.59
N PRO A 38 3.80 -7.91 -17.78
CA PRO A 38 3.44 -8.41 -19.11
C PRO A 38 2.47 -7.45 -19.83
N ASN A 39 2.74 -7.18 -21.10
CA ASN A 39 1.92 -6.32 -21.96
C ASN A 39 1.68 -4.90 -21.42
N CYS A 40 2.59 -4.40 -20.59
CA CYS A 40 2.52 -3.03 -20.12
C CYS A 40 2.80 -2.06 -21.25
N GLU A 41 1.89 -1.13 -21.47
CA GLU A 41 2.09 -0.03 -22.42
C GLU A 41 2.73 1.19 -21.75
N SER A 42 3.07 2.20 -22.59
CA SER A 42 3.73 3.41 -22.12
C SER A 42 2.94 4.14 -21.05
N ILE A 43 3.66 4.69 -20.07
CA ILE A 43 3.13 5.54 -19.01
C ILE A 43 2.51 6.79 -19.67
N SER A 44 1.23 7.02 -19.39
CA SER A 44 0.51 8.22 -19.83
C SER A 44 0.50 9.33 -18.80
N SER A 45 0.44 8.99 -17.51
CA SER A 45 0.56 9.95 -16.41
C SER A 45 0.96 9.29 -15.09
N VAL A 46 1.51 10.10 -14.20
CA VAL A 46 1.86 9.74 -12.83
C VAL A 46 1.19 10.72 -11.90
N GLU A 47 0.43 10.20 -10.95
CA GLU A 47 -0.28 10.97 -9.93
C GLU A 47 0.15 10.50 -8.55
N GLN A 48 0.21 11.38 -7.57
CA GLN A 48 0.52 11.03 -6.18
C GLN A 48 -0.77 10.87 -5.37
N PHE A 49 -0.90 9.80 -4.58
CA PHE A 49 -1.99 9.69 -3.63
C PHE A 49 -1.87 10.75 -2.52
N LYS A 50 -2.99 11.33 -2.12
CA LYS A 50 -3.04 12.32 -1.03
C LYS A 50 -2.79 11.69 0.33
N GLY A 51 -3.18 10.43 0.53
CA GLY A 51 -2.91 9.64 1.72
C GLY A 51 -1.57 8.91 1.65
N GLY A 52 -1.15 8.29 2.77
CA GLY A 52 0.07 7.48 2.79
C GLY A 52 1.35 8.27 3.01
N GLN A 53 1.36 9.21 3.96
CA GLN A 53 2.48 10.13 4.21
C GLN A 53 3.82 9.46 4.55
N SER A 54 3.80 8.23 5.09
CA SER A 54 5.03 7.54 5.49
C SER A 54 5.86 7.04 4.31
N ASN A 55 5.21 6.45 3.30
CA ASN A 55 5.83 5.97 2.06
C ASN A 55 5.10 6.61 0.89
N PRO A 56 5.75 7.47 0.09
CA PRO A 56 5.12 8.06 -1.09
C PRO A 56 4.55 6.98 -2.01
N THR A 57 3.29 7.16 -2.37
CA THR A 57 2.53 6.19 -3.18
C THR A 57 1.98 6.92 -4.40
N TYR A 58 2.12 6.31 -5.56
CA TYR A 58 1.77 6.91 -6.86
C TYR A 58 0.82 5.99 -7.62
N LYS A 59 -0.09 6.60 -8.36
CA LYS A 59 -0.89 5.94 -9.38
C LYS A 59 -0.20 6.16 -10.72
N ILE A 60 0.17 5.07 -11.37
CA ILE A 60 0.77 5.06 -12.70
C ILE A 60 -0.31 4.67 -13.68
N LEU A 61 -0.64 5.56 -14.59
CA LEU A 61 -1.61 5.30 -15.66
C LEU A 61 -0.89 4.93 -16.94
N THR A 62 -1.35 3.87 -17.57
CA THR A 62 -0.94 3.44 -18.91
C THR A 62 -2.19 3.30 -19.79
N LYS A 63 -2.02 3.00 -21.07
CA LYS A 63 -3.17 2.72 -21.96
C LYS A 63 -3.84 1.39 -21.63
N THR A 64 -3.12 0.44 -21.04
CA THR A 64 -3.63 -0.90 -20.71
C THR A 64 -4.19 -1.01 -19.30
N GLY A 65 -3.92 -0.05 -18.41
CA GLY A 65 -4.41 -0.11 -17.03
C GLY A 65 -3.78 0.90 -16.09
N ALA A 66 -4.08 0.73 -14.81
CA ALA A 66 -3.51 1.53 -13.75
C ALA A 66 -2.74 0.62 -12.76
N TYR A 67 -1.63 1.14 -12.26
CA TYR A 67 -0.75 0.46 -11.30
C TYR A 67 -0.48 1.37 -10.11
N VAL A 68 -0.03 0.78 -9.01
CA VAL A 68 0.40 1.52 -7.83
C VAL A 68 1.89 1.29 -7.60
N LEU A 69 2.65 2.36 -7.59
CA LEU A 69 4.05 2.38 -7.18
C LEU A 69 4.13 2.89 -5.75
N ARG A 70 4.79 2.13 -4.87
CA ARG A 70 5.03 2.53 -3.47
C ARG A 70 6.52 2.47 -3.18
N ARG A 71 7.10 3.62 -2.80
CA ARG A 71 8.56 3.71 -2.59
C ARG A 71 8.94 4.25 -1.21
N LYS A 72 10.19 4.03 -0.84
CA LYS A 72 10.78 4.72 0.31
C LYS A 72 10.83 6.23 0.04
N PRO A 73 10.58 7.08 1.05
CA PRO A 73 10.79 8.52 0.87
C PRO A 73 12.28 8.81 0.62
N PRO A 74 12.60 9.83 -0.17
CA PRO A 74 13.98 10.27 -0.36
C PRO A 74 14.54 10.89 0.93
N GLY A 75 15.86 10.88 1.09
CA GLY A 75 16.57 11.50 2.20
C GLY A 75 17.06 10.51 3.26
N LYS A 76 17.52 11.04 4.39
CA LYS A 76 18.10 10.23 5.48
C LYS A 76 16.97 9.67 6.36
N LEU A 77 16.81 8.37 6.33
CA LEU A 77 15.78 7.65 7.06
C LEU A 77 16.35 6.99 8.33
N LEU A 78 15.49 6.79 9.32
CA LEU A 78 15.84 5.96 10.48
C LEU A 78 16.01 4.48 10.06
N PRO A 79 16.96 3.76 10.64
CA PRO A 79 17.15 2.34 10.36
C PRO A 79 15.84 1.56 10.55
N LYS A 80 15.53 0.69 9.59
CA LYS A 80 14.31 -0.15 9.58
C LYS A 80 12.97 0.61 9.45
N ALA A 81 12.97 1.95 9.36
CA ALA A 81 11.78 2.71 8.99
C ALA A 81 11.52 2.58 7.47
N HIS A 82 10.27 2.75 7.07
CA HIS A 82 9.90 2.78 5.65
C HIS A 82 10.31 1.53 4.84
N ALA A 83 10.15 0.34 5.44
CA ALA A 83 10.60 -0.92 4.86
C ALA A 83 9.63 -1.43 3.78
N VAL A 84 9.69 -0.85 2.58
CA VAL A 84 8.86 -1.27 1.42
C VAL A 84 9.15 -2.71 1.00
N ASP A 85 10.36 -3.21 1.21
CA ASP A 85 10.77 -4.59 1.04
C ASP A 85 9.96 -5.56 1.92
N ARG A 86 9.70 -5.19 3.18
CA ARG A 86 8.84 -5.98 4.07
C ARG A 86 7.37 -5.90 3.69
N GLU A 87 6.90 -4.72 3.30
CA GLU A 87 5.53 -4.56 2.80
C GLU A 87 5.32 -5.46 1.57
N TYR A 88 6.22 -5.39 0.59
CA TYR A 88 6.20 -6.25 -0.60
C TYR A 88 6.20 -7.73 -0.23
N LYS A 89 7.13 -8.17 0.64
CA LYS A 89 7.23 -9.56 1.08
C LYS A 89 5.94 -10.07 1.71
N VAL A 90 5.27 -9.27 2.53
CA VAL A 90 4.02 -9.68 3.18
C VAL A 90 2.89 -9.74 2.16
N ILE A 91 2.74 -8.72 1.30
CA ILE A 91 1.67 -8.69 0.30
C ILE A 91 1.83 -9.86 -0.68
N SER A 92 3.02 -10.06 -1.25
CA SER A 92 3.27 -11.15 -2.20
C SER A 92 3.09 -12.55 -1.58
N ALA A 93 3.45 -12.73 -0.31
CA ALA A 93 3.24 -13.98 0.39
C ALA A 93 1.76 -14.31 0.63
N LEU A 94 0.88 -13.31 0.64
CA LEU A 94 -0.56 -13.47 0.85
C LEU A 94 -1.35 -13.64 -0.44
N GLU A 95 -0.76 -13.44 -1.63
CA GLU A 95 -1.46 -13.52 -2.91
C GLU A 95 -2.14 -14.86 -3.17
N GLU A 96 -1.53 -15.96 -2.71
CA GLU A 96 -2.06 -17.33 -2.88
C GLU A 96 -2.92 -17.79 -1.69
N THR A 97 -3.40 -16.83 -0.88
CA THR A 97 -4.26 -17.11 0.28
C THR A 97 -5.66 -16.51 0.12
N ASP A 98 -6.56 -16.81 1.06
CA ASP A 98 -7.90 -16.20 1.08
C ASP A 98 -7.92 -14.73 1.54
N VAL A 99 -6.75 -14.14 1.83
CA VAL A 99 -6.63 -12.73 2.21
C VAL A 99 -6.63 -11.87 0.94
N PRO A 100 -7.58 -10.95 0.78
CA PRO A 100 -7.63 -10.11 -0.41
C PRO A 100 -6.51 -9.06 -0.37
N VAL A 101 -5.48 -9.28 -1.14
CA VAL A 101 -4.36 -8.35 -1.35
C VAL A 101 -4.24 -8.00 -2.83
N PRO A 102 -3.70 -6.82 -3.18
CA PRO A 102 -3.41 -6.49 -4.57
C PRO A 102 -2.31 -7.41 -5.09
N LYS A 103 -2.39 -7.79 -6.36
CA LYS A 103 -1.32 -8.51 -7.04
C LYS A 103 -0.05 -7.65 -7.08
N THR A 104 1.10 -8.24 -6.76
CA THR A 104 2.39 -7.57 -6.86
C THR A 104 3.08 -7.94 -8.18
N PHE A 105 3.87 -7.00 -8.73
CA PHE A 105 4.59 -7.20 -9.99
C PHE A 105 6.10 -7.29 -9.78
N GLY A 106 6.63 -6.72 -8.72
CA GLY A 106 8.05 -6.79 -8.40
C GLY A 106 8.50 -5.74 -7.38
N LEU A 107 9.64 -6.03 -6.77
CA LEU A 107 10.39 -5.13 -5.90
C LEU A 107 11.65 -4.68 -6.66
N CYS A 108 11.93 -3.40 -6.64
CA CYS A 108 13.13 -2.81 -7.22
C CYS A 108 13.95 -2.15 -6.12
N ASP A 109 15.19 -2.62 -5.96
CA ASP A 109 16.16 -2.03 -5.03
C ASP A 109 17.14 -1.08 -5.76
N ASP A 110 17.05 -0.99 -7.09
CA ASP A 110 17.87 -0.09 -7.89
C ASP A 110 17.44 1.37 -7.70
N HIS A 111 18.35 2.17 -7.16
CA HIS A 111 18.13 3.59 -6.91
C HIS A 111 18.14 4.44 -8.20
N ASP A 112 18.65 3.93 -9.29
CA ASP A 112 18.73 4.69 -10.54
C ASP A 112 17.36 4.81 -11.19
N VAL A 113 16.43 3.89 -10.94
CA VAL A 113 15.09 3.87 -11.57
C VAL A 113 14.20 5.03 -11.09
N VAL A 114 13.97 5.15 -9.79
CA VAL A 114 13.12 6.23 -9.22
C VAL A 114 13.75 6.95 -8.02
N GLY A 115 15.05 6.76 -7.81
CA GLY A 115 15.81 7.42 -6.73
C GLY A 115 15.80 6.68 -5.39
N THR A 116 14.89 5.76 -5.15
CA THR A 116 14.78 4.98 -3.91
C THR A 116 14.12 3.63 -4.18
N PRO A 117 14.37 2.60 -3.34
CA PRO A 117 13.69 1.31 -3.47
C PRO A 117 12.17 1.46 -3.49
N PHE A 118 11.52 0.68 -4.34
CA PHE A 118 10.07 0.68 -4.53
C PHE A 118 9.54 -0.72 -4.86
N PHE A 119 8.24 -0.90 -4.73
CA PHE A 119 7.56 -2.03 -5.36
C PHE A 119 6.34 -1.56 -6.13
N MET A 120 5.94 -2.40 -7.08
CA MET A 120 4.79 -2.16 -7.94
C MET A 120 3.71 -3.18 -7.64
N MET A 121 2.45 -2.72 -7.60
CA MET A 121 1.28 -3.57 -7.39
C MET A 121 0.10 -3.12 -8.24
N GLU A 122 -0.91 -3.95 -8.30
CA GLU A 122 -2.19 -3.68 -8.95
C GLU A 122 -2.87 -2.45 -8.31
N PHE A 123 -3.51 -1.63 -9.17
CA PHE A 123 -4.43 -0.61 -8.69
C PHE A 123 -5.80 -1.23 -8.47
N VAL A 124 -6.18 -1.41 -7.22
CA VAL A 124 -7.50 -1.88 -6.84
C VAL A 124 -8.43 -0.68 -6.76
N GLU A 125 -9.46 -0.67 -7.62
CA GLU A 125 -10.48 0.37 -7.58
C GLU A 125 -11.37 0.17 -6.35
N GLY A 126 -11.61 1.25 -5.60
CA GLY A 126 -12.40 1.15 -4.39
C GLY A 126 -12.56 2.48 -3.66
N LYS A 127 -13.37 2.45 -2.61
CA LYS A 127 -13.60 3.61 -1.74
C LYS A 127 -12.82 3.46 -0.43
N VAL A 128 -12.04 4.46 -0.07
CA VAL A 128 -11.39 4.56 1.23
C VAL A 128 -12.34 5.21 2.22
N PHE A 129 -12.59 4.55 3.34
CA PHE A 129 -13.39 5.08 4.43
C PHE A 129 -12.46 5.59 5.54
N TRP A 130 -12.34 6.90 5.65
CA TRP A 130 -11.51 7.54 6.68
C TRP A 130 -12.22 7.61 8.03
N ASP A 131 -13.54 7.83 8.00
CA ASP A 131 -14.37 7.79 9.20
C ASP A 131 -14.93 6.37 9.41
N HIS A 132 -14.45 5.70 10.46
CA HIS A 132 -14.89 4.34 10.80
C HIS A 132 -16.34 4.28 11.31
N LEU A 133 -16.97 5.39 11.66
CA LEU A 133 -18.40 5.43 11.96
C LEU A 133 -19.26 5.29 10.69
N LEU A 134 -18.64 5.47 9.50
CA LEU A 134 -19.29 5.32 8.19
C LEU A 134 -20.59 6.16 8.09
N PRO A 135 -20.53 7.48 8.36
CA PRO A 135 -21.74 8.32 8.47
C PRO A 135 -22.51 8.41 7.14
N SER A 136 -21.82 8.24 6.02
CA SER A 136 -22.41 8.25 4.67
C SER A 136 -23.08 6.93 4.25
N CYS A 137 -22.97 5.88 5.07
CA CYS A 137 -23.50 4.56 4.77
C CYS A 137 -24.81 4.31 5.52
N SER A 138 -25.75 3.60 4.89
CA SER A 138 -26.94 3.07 5.55
C SER A 138 -26.58 2.04 6.63
N LYS A 139 -27.52 1.70 7.50
CA LYS A 139 -27.32 0.67 8.54
C LYS A 139 -26.96 -0.69 7.94
N THR A 140 -27.58 -1.04 6.80
CA THR A 140 -27.31 -2.31 6.11
C THR A 140 -25.90 -2.33 5.51
N GLU A 141 -25.52 -1.29 4.80
CA GLU A 141 -24.16 -1.17 4.23
C GLU A 141 -23.08 -1.21 5.31
N ARG A 142 -23.27 -0.48 6.42
CA ARG A 142 -22.35 -0.57 7.57
C ARG A 142 -22.19 -1.99 8.08
N ALA A 143 -23.31 -2.70 8.24
CA ALA A 143 -23.27 -4.09 8.71
C ALA A 143 -22.52 -5.01 7.72
N GLN A 144 -22.67 -4.81 6.43
CA GLN A 144 -21.93 -5.56 5.38
C GLN A 144 -20.44 -5.24 5.44
N ILE A 145 -20.05 -3.97 5.48
CA ILE A 145 -18.64 -3.53 5.56
C ILE A 145 -17.95 -4.14 6.79
N TYR A 146 -18.60 -4.11 7.97
CA TYR A 146 -18.02 -4.70 9.18
C TYR A 146 -17.95 -6.23 9.13
N ARG A 147 -18.91 -6.90 8.51
CA ARG A 147 -18.82 -8.37 8.27
C ARG A 147 -17.66 -8.72 7.35
N ASP A 148 -17.48 -7.98 6.26
CA ASP A 148 -16.36 -8.19 5.35
C ASP A 148 -15.00 -7.92 6.03
N LYS A 149 -14.90 -6.84 6.82
CA LYS A 149 -13.71 -6.60 7.65
C LYS A 149 -13.39 -7.78 8.55
N ASN A 150 -14.39 -8.31 9.24
CA ASN A 150 -14.19 -9.46 10.13
C ASN A 150 -13.81 -10.72 9.34
N ARG A 151 -14.39 -10.95 8.17
CA ARG A 151 -14.01 -12.04 7.27
C ARG A 151 -12.54 -11.96 6.86
N VAL A 152 -12.09 -10.78 6.44
CA VAL A 152 -10.69 -10.57 6.04
C VAL A 152 -9.73 -10.76 7.22
N ILE A 153 -10.07 -10.25 8.41
CA ILE A 153 -9.27 -10.46 9.63
C ILE A 153 -9.22 -11.95 9.98
N ALA A 154 -10.33 -12.67 9.89
CA ALA A 154 -10.37 -14.10 10.15
C ALA A 154 -9.52 -14.89 9.14
N ALA A 155 -9.59 -14.55 7.85
CA ALA A 155 -8.75 -15.14 6.81
C ALA A 155 -7.26 -14.90 7.13
N LEU A 156 -6.87 -13.67 7.48
CA LEU A 156 -5.49 -13.34 7.84
C LEU A 156 -5.01 -14.14 9.07
N HIS A 157 -5.83 -14.28 10.10
CA HIS A 157 -5.50 -15.09 11.28
C HIS A 157 -5.44 -16.59 10.98
N GLY A 158 -6.10 -17.04 9.93
CA GLY A 158 -6.07 -18.44 9.47
C GLY A 158 -4.83 -18.78 8.62
N VAL A 159 -4.04 -17.80 8.20
CA VAL A 159 -2.84 -18.05 7.39
C VAL A 159 -1.77 -18.73 8.22
N ASP A 160 -1.28 -19.86 7.76
CA ASP A 160 -0.04 -20.43 8.29
C ASP A 160 1.16 -19.64 7.79
N TYR A 161 1.62 -18.72 8.62
CA TYR A 161 2.73 -17.82 8.31
C TYR A 161 4.03 -18.57 7.96
N SER A 162 4.20 -19.81 8.43
CA SER A 162 5.37 -20.63 8.10
C SER A 162 5.29 -21.14 6.66
N SER A 163 4.11 -21.59 6.23
CA SER A 163 3.90 -22.10 4.86
C SER A 163 4.07 -21.03 3.80
N VAL A 164 3.73 -19.77 4.10
CA VAL A 164 3.89 -18.62 3.18
C VAL A 164 5.23 -17.89 3.34
N GLY A 165 6.20 -18.46 4.06
CA GLY A 165 7.56 -17.91 4.18
C GLY A 165 7.70 -16.66 5.07
N LEU A 166 6.75 -16.40 5.97
CA LEU A 166 6.75 -15.26 6.88
C LEU A 166 7.25 -15.58 8.30
N ALA A 167 7.71 -16.81 8.55
CA ALA A 167 8.12 -17.28 9.89
C ALA A 167 9.20 -16.42 10.57
N VAL A 168 10.04 -15.70 9.82
CA VAL A 168 11.19 -14.95 10.36
C VAL A 168 10.83 -13.49 10.70
N SER A 169 9.67 -13.01 10.32
CA SER A 169 9.30 -11.59 10.51
C SER A 169 8.99 -11.20 11.97
N TYR A 170 8.79 -12.16 12.87
CA TYR A 170 8.27 -11.92 14.22
C TYR A 170 9.22 -12.21 15.38
N THR A 171 10.46 -12.62 15.14
CA THR A 171 11.38 -13.03 16.23
C THR A 171 11.85 -11.91 17.17
N HIS A 172 11.43 -10.65 16.97
CA HIS A 172 11.87 -9.52 17.78
C HIS A 172 10.75 -8.66 18.38
N LEU A 173 9.49 -9.08 18.31
CA LEU A 173 8.37 -8.42 18.97
C LEU A 173 7.77 -9.31 20.08
N THR A 174 8.57 -9.73 21.03
CA THR A 174 8.05 -10.05 22.36
C THR A 174 7.80 -8.72 23.06
N LEU A 175 6.59 -8.20 22.94
CA LEU A 175 6.11 -7.22 23.91
C LEU A 175 6.20 -7.88 25.30
N PRO A 176 6.79 -7.21 26.31
CA PRO A 176 6.76 -7.72 27.66
C PRO A 176 5.29 -7.78 28.10
N THR A 177 4.75 -8.99 28.14
CA THR A 177 3.34 -9.24 28.50
C THR A 177 3.12 -9.24 30.02
N ARG A 178 4.10 -8.77 30.78
CA ARG A 178 3.96 -8.61 32.25
C ARG A 178 4.51 -7.25 32.69
N LEU A 179 3.61 -6.39 33.14
CA LEU A 179 3.97 -5.34 34.07
C LEU A 179 4.46 -6.05 35.35
N PRO A 180 5.61 -5.67 35.92
CA PRO A 180 5.95 -6.14 37.27
C PRO A 180 4.91 -5.59 38.24
N VAL A 181 4.36 -6.48 39.07
CA VAL A 181 3.51 -6.16 40.22
C VAL A 181 4.35 -5.53 41.28
#